data_f84939a9bc087144fb9f51071c30cf00
#
_entry.id   f84939a9bc087144fb9f51071c30cf00
#
_cell.length_a   1.000
_cell.length_b   1.000
_cell.length_c   1.000
_cell.angle_alpha   90.00
_cell.angle_beta   90.00
_cell.angle_gamma   90.00
#
_symmetry.space_group_name_H-M   'P 1'
#
loop_
_entity.id
_entity.type
_entity.pdbx_description
1 polymer ?
#
loop_
_entity_poly.entity_id
_entity_poly.type
_entity_poly.pdbx_seq_one_letter_code
_entity_poly.pdbx_strand_id
1 'polypeptide(L)'
;MPTPEEILDVNRRYHDAAADGYDSKWGVDFGAVGRAQVLGKVEKLLGRRPGPFASALEIGSGTGYFTLNLMQEGVIGAGICTDVSPGMLDALRANAERLGLDVETVVSDAAALPFEDASFDLVLGHAVLHHLPDLDRAFGEFARVLRPGGVLLFAGEPSRYGDRIAALPKRAGLAAAPFWRRLVGAREAGAGGNGGPPGDHVLEPLVDVHAFTPGDLARHAGAAGFGAVQVRGEELLANMFGWFNRTVEASAVHDDIPFGWFRYAYRGYIALQRIDGALLEPRLPAAAFYNLMLTARRPAA
;
A
#
# COMPACT_ATOMS: atom_id res chain seq x y z
N MET A 1 0.44 9.71 24.59
CA MET A 1 0.38 9.37 23.16
C MET A 1 1.36 10.27 22.44
N PRO A 2 2.07 9.80 21.42
CA PRO A 2 2.97 10.66 20.65
C PRO A 2 2.19 11.79 19.98
N THR A 3 2.84 12.93 19.77
CA THR A 3 2.26 14.06 19.04
C THR A 3 2.24 13.77 17.53
N PRO A 4 1.42 14.48 16.73
CA PRO A 4 1.45 14.37 15.27
C PRO A 4 2.85 14.55 14.67
N GLU A 5 3.62 15.51 15.18
CA GLU A 5 4.98 15.80 14.73
C GLU A 5 5.94 14.64 15.05
N GLU A 6 5.81 14.02 16.23
CA GLU A 6 6.61 12.84 16.60
C GLU A 6 6.28 11.64 15.69
N ILE A 7 5.01 11.43 15.34
CA ILE A 7 4.58 10.38 14.42
C ILE A 7 5.16 10.62 13.03
N LEU A 8 5.09 11.86 12.51
CA LEU A 8 5.66 12.23 11.22
C LEU A 8 7.18 12.03 11.18
N ASP A 9 7.90 12.43 12.24
CA ASP A 9 9.36 12.24 12.31
C ASP A 9 9.74 10.75 12.32
N VAL A 10 9.02 9.93 13.08
CA VAL A 10 9.24 8.48 13.10
C VAL A 10 8.97 7.86 11.73
N ASN A 11 7.86 8.22 11.07
CA ASN A 11 7.54 7.76 9.72
C ASN A 11 8.63 8.13 8.72
N ARG A 12 9.06 9.40 8.70
CA ARG A 12 10.13 9.86 7.82
C ARG A 12 11.41 9.04 8.03
N ARG A 13 11.88 8.89 9.26
CA ARG A 13 13.11 8.17 9.60
C ARG A 13 13.04 6.69 9.25
N TYR A 14 11.89 6.05 9.49
CA TYR A 14 11.67 4.66 9.12
C TYR A 14 11.75 4.45 7.62
N HIS A 15 11.03 5.26 6.84
CA HIS A 15 11.00 5.14 5.38
C HIS A 15 12.31 5.56 4.73
N ASP A 16 13.01 6.58 5.24
CA ASP A 16 14.35 6.93 4.75
C ASP A 16 15.33 5.76 4.92
N ALA A 17 15.30 5.09 6.08
CA ALA A 17 16.17 3.94 6.33
C ALA A 17 15.81 2.71 5.48
N ALA A 18 14.53 2.54 5.12
CA ALA A 18 14.03 1.40 4.36
C ALA A 18 14.16 1.57 2.84
N ALA A 19 14.38 2.78 2.32
CA ALA A 19 14.24 3.13 0.91
C ALA A 19 15.04 2.24 -0.04
N ASP A 20 16.33 1.98 0.25
CA ASP A 20 17.21 1.19 -0.62
C ASP A 20 16.77 -0.27 -0.83
N GLY A 21 16.04 -0.85 0.12
CA GLY A 21 15.59 -2.24 0.08
C GLY A 21 14.09 -2.41 -0.07
N TYR A 22 13.35 -1.31 -0.16
CA TYR A 22 11.89 -1.28 -0.05
C TYR A 22 11.20 -2.15 -1.09
N ASP A 23 11.56 -2.00 -2.36
CA ASP A 23 10.93 -2.72 -3.47
C ASP A 23 11.10 -4.23 -3.34
N SER A 24 12.28 -4.69 -2.93
CA SER A 24 12.56 -6.11 -2.74
C SER A 24 11.84 -6.67 -1.50
N LYS A 25 11.81 -5.92 -0.40
CA LYS A 25 11.15 -6.31 0.85
C LYS A 25 9.64 -6.49 0.66
N TRP A 26 9.01 -5.59 -0.09
CA TRP A 26 7.56 -5.57 -0.26
C TRP A 26 7.07 -6.16 -1.58
N GLY A 27 8.00 -6.59 -2.45
CA GLY A 27 7.67 -7.19 -3.75
C GLY A 27 7.06 -6.17 -4.73
N VAL A 28 7.51 -4.92 -4.66
CA VAL A 28 7.12 -3.87 -5.60
C VAL A 28 7.61 -4.23 -6.99
N ASP A 29 6.71 -4.29 -7.96
CA ASP A 29 6.99 -4.69 -9.34
C ASP A 29 6.46 -3.63 -10.32
N PHE A 30 7.32 -3.19 -11.22
CA PHE A 30 7.00 -2.27 -12.31
C PHE A 30 6.87 -2.98 -13.67
N GLY A 31 6.95 -4.31 -13.68
CA GLY A 31 6.75 -5.15 -14.85
C GLY A 31 5.27 -5.41 -15.14
N ALA A 32 5.02 -6.35 -16.04
CA ALA A 32 3.65 -6.67 -16.47
C ALA A 32 2.73 -7.13 -15.32
N VAL A 33 3.29 -7.79 -14.30
CA VAL A 33 2.50 -8.27 -13.14
C VAL A 33 2.11 -7.10 -12.25
N GLY A 34 3.07 -6.23 -11.89
CA GLY A 34 2.80 -5.04 -11.07
C GLY A 34 1.78 -4.12 -11.73
N ARG A 35 1.94 -3.83 -13.03
CA ARG A 35 0.96 -3.06 -13.81
C ARG A 35 -0.43 -3.67 -13.75
N ALA A 36 -0.54 -4.99 -13.99
CA ALA A 36 -1.83 -5.68 -13.94
C ALA A 36 -2.47 -5.66 -12.55
N GLN A 37 -1.66 -5.75 -11.48
CA GLN A 37 -2.15 -5.66 -10.10
C GLN A 37 -2.66 -4.26 -9.77
N VAL A 38 -1.88 -3.21 -10.07
CA VAL A 38 -2.28 -1.83 -9.80
C VAL A 38 -3.50 -1.45 -10.62
N LEU A 39 -3.50 -1.73 -11.94
CA LEU A 39 -4.65 -1.48 -12.80
C LEU A 39 -5.89 -2.23 -12.30
N GLY A 40 -5.75 -3.49 -11.89
CA GLY A 40 -6.85 -4.29 -11.35
C GLY A 40 -7.47 -3.69 -10.09
N LYS A 41 -6.66 -3.10 -9.18
CA LYS A 41 -7.17 -2.39 -7.99
C LYS A 41 -7.99 -1.16 -8.41
N VAL A 42 -7.49 -0.37 -9.34
CA VAL A 42 -8.19 0.82 -9.84
C VAL A 42 -9.48 0.44 -10.59
N GLU A 43 -9.46 -0.60 -11.42
CA GLU A 43 -10.64 -1.11 -12.12
C GLU A 43 -11.73 -1.66 -11.17
N LYS A 44 -11.35 -2.27 -10.05
CA LYS A 44 -12.31 -2.70 -9.01
C LYS A 44 -13.09 -1.52 -8.43
N LEU A 45 -12.47 -0.37 -8.30
CA LEU A 45 -13.06 0.83 -7.69
C LEU A 45 -13.79 1.71 -8.70
N LEU A 46 -13.19 1.95 -9.86
CA LEU A 46 -13.68 2.91 -10.85
C LEU A 46 -14.36 2.28 -12.06
N GLY A 47 -14.33 0.95 -12.17
CA GLY A 47 -14.82 0.23 -13.35
C GLY A 47 -13.74 0.05 -14.41
N ARG A 48 -14.06 -0.70 -15.45
CA ARG A 48 -13.11 -1.03 -16.53
C ARG A 48 -12.71 0.23 -17.31
N ARG A 49 -11.42 0.31 -17.65
CA ARG A 49 -10.79 1.42 -18.36
C ARG A 49 -10.96 2.76 -17.61
N PRO A 50 -10.44 2.85 -16.37
CA PRO A 50 -10.44 4.09 -15.62
C PRO A 50 -9.58 5.14 -16.34
N GLY A 51 -9.98 6.42 -16.24
CA GLY A 51 -9.22 7.52 -16.79
C GLY A 51 -9.48 7.76 -18.30
N PRO A 52 -8.56 8.39 -19.04
CA PRO A 52 -7.33 8.97 -18.51
C PRO A 52 -7.60 10.16 -17.58
N PHE A 53 -6.79 10.26 -16.54
CA PHE A 53 -6.71 11.43 -15.64
C PHE A 53 -5.57 12.32 -16.13
N ALA A 54 -5.87 13.59 -16.46
CA ALA A 54 -4.87 14.50 -16.99
C ALA A 54 -3.82 14.87 -15.92
N SER A 55 -4.27 15.04 -14.66
CA SER A 55 -3.43 15.41 -13.53
C SER A 55 -3.77 14.58 -12.30
N ALA A 56 -2.79 13.89 -11.74
CA ALA A 56 -2.94 13.07 -10.54
C ALA A 56 -1.92 13.44 -9.47
N LEU A 57 -2.35 13.37 -8.20
CA LEU A 57 -1.51 13.53 -7.02
C LEU A 57 -1.49 12.23 -6.24
N GLU A 58 -0.31 11.62 -6.06
CA GLU A 58 -0.14 10.48 -5.15
C GLU A 58 0.36 10.95 -3.78
N ILE A 59 -0.33 10.50 -2.73
CA ILE A 59 -0.01 10.75 -1.33
C ILE A 59 0.74 9.53 -0.78
N GLY A 60 1.90 9.76 -0.13
CA GLY A 60 2.73 8.68 0.39
C GLY A 60 3.16 7.74 -0.73
N SER A 61 3.76 8.30 -1.78
CA SER A 61 4.06 7.57 -3.01
C SER A 61 5.15 6.50 -2.85
N GLY A 62 5.93 6.55 -1.75
CA GLY A 62 7.04 5.64 -1.56
C GLY A 62 7.97 5.62 -2.78
N THR A 63 8.22 4.43 -3.29
CA THR A 63 9.08 4.21 -4.49
C THR A 63 8.32 4.34 -5.82
N GLY A 64 7.04 4.78 -5.81
CA GLY A 64 6.24 5.08 -7.00
C GLY A 64 5.39 3.92 -7.53
N TYR A 65 5.09 2.92 -6.69
CA TYR A 65 4.38 1.70 -7.12
C TYR A 65 3.07 1.97 -7.86
N PHE A 66 2.23 2.87 -7.37
CA PHE A 66 0.95 3.16 -8.00
C PHE A 66 1.09 4.08 -9.21
N THR A 67 1.62 5.29 -9.03
CA THR A 67 1.68 6.28 -10.11
C THR A 67 2.47 5.79 -11.31
N LEU A 68 3.68 5.20 -11.12
CA LEU A 68 4.49 4.76 -12.26
C LEU A 68 3.83 3.61 -13.04
N ASN A 69 3.17 2.67 -12.36
CA ASN A 69 2.43 1.61 -13.03
C ASN A 69 1.22 2.15 -13.80
N LEU A 70 0.47 3.11 -13.22
CA LEU A 70 -0.69 3.73 -13.88
C LEU A 70 -0.31 4.62 -15.06
N MET A 71 0.84 5.28 -15.00
CA MET A 71 1.40 6.04 -16.13
C MET A 71 1.78 5.12 -17.28
N GLN A 72 2.42 3.98 -17.01
CA GLN A 72 2.75 2.97 -18.03
C GLN A 72 1.49 2.43 -18.73
N GLU A 73 0.36 2.34 -18.03
CA GLU A 73 -0.93 1.88 -18.57
C GLU A 73 -1.79 3.02 -19.18
N GLY A 74 -1.27 4.26 -19.18
CA GLY A 74 -1.96 5.43 -19.76
C GLY A 74 -3.20 5.87 -18.96
N VAL A 75 -3.33 5.46 -17.70
CA VAL A 75 -4.42 5.86 -16.81
C VAL A 75 -4.18 7.26 -16.24
N ILE A 76 -2.92 7.61 -16.02
CA ILE A 76 -2.46 8.93 -15.54
C ILE A 76 -1.59 9.56 -16.62
N GLY A 77 -1.89 10.81 -17.01
CA GLY A 77 -1.11 11.58 -17.97
C GLY A 77 0.07 12.30 -17.33
N ALA A 78 -0.19 13.07 -16.28
CA ALA A 78 0.84 13.75 -15.48
C ALA A 78 0.68 13.37 -14.00
N GLY A 79 1.75 12.91 -13.37
CA GLY A 79 1.78 12.49 -11.96
C GLY A 79 2.66 13.42 -11.12
N ILE A 80 2.11 13.90 -10.00
CA ILE A 80 2.87 14.51 -8.91
C ILE A 80 2.85 13.52 -7.75
N CYS A 81 4.03 13.20 -7.21
CA CYS A 81 4.21 12.22 -6.16
C CYS A 81 4.68 12.90 -4.88
N THR A 82 3.97 12.72 -3.76
CA THR A 82 4.37 13.27 -2.47
C THR A 82 4.69 12.18 -1.47
N ASP A 83 5.70 12.43 -0.67
CA ASP A 83 6.07 11.59 0.48
C ASP A 83 6.73 12.47 1.55
N VAL A 84 6.69 12.04 2.82
CA VAL A 84 7.41 12.71 3.91
C VAL A 84 8.89 12.33 3.92
N SER A 85 9.28 11.24 3.27
CA SER A 85 10.63 10.69 3.16
C SER A 85 11.31 11.16 1.87
N PRO A 86 12.36 11.99 1.95
CA PRO A 86 13.21 12.30 0.80
C PRO A 86 13.85 11.06 0.17
N GLY A 87 14.26 10.07 0.98
CA GLY A 87 14.86 8.83 0.49
C GLY A 87 13.91 8.01 -0.39
N MET A 88 12.62 7.92 -0.02
CA MET A 88 11.60 7.29 -0.87
C MET A 88 11.44 8.01 -2.21
N LEU A 89 11.41 9.34 -2.20
CA LEU A 89 11.32 10.13 -3.44
C LEU A 89 12.58 10.02 -4.31
N ASP A 90 13.77 9.83 -3.73
CA ASP A 90 15.00 9.55 -4.48
C ASP A 90 14.89 8.19 -5.18
N ALA A 91 14.43 7.16 -4.49
CA ALA A 91 14.17 5.85 -5.07
C ALA A 91 13.09 5.90 -6.17
N LEU A 92 12.02 6.67 -5.95
CA LEU A 92 10.97 6.90 -6.95
C LEU A 92 11.54 7.54 -8.22
N ARG A 93 12.37 8.59 -8.10
CA ARG A 93 13.01 9.25 -9.26
C ARG A 93 13.88 8.26 -10.04
N ALA A 94 14.67 7.44 -9.35
CA ALA A 94 15.48 6.40 -9.98
C ALA A 94 14.62 5.36 -10.72
N ASN A 95 13.48 4.96 -10.15
CA ASN A 95 12.53 4.07 -10.81
C ASN A 95 11.89 4.72 -12.03
N ALA A 96 11.47 5.97 -11.95
CA ALA A 96 10.87 6.73 -13.05
C ALA A 96 11.87 6.88 -14.21
N GLU A 97 13.11 7.27 -13.92
CA GLU A 97 14.18 7.36 -14.93
C GLU A 97 14.39 6.02 -15.65
N ARG A 98 14.50 4.92 -14.91
CA ARG A 98 14.64 3.56 -15.45
C ARG A 98 13.48 3.16 -16.36
N LEU A 99 12.27 3.67 -16.09
CA LEU A 99 11.06 3.40 -16.86
C LEU A 99 10.84 4.41 -18.01
N GLY A 100 11.65 5.46 -18.10
CA GLY A 100 11.48 6.55 -19.08
C GLY A 100 10.23 7.39 -18.84
N LEU A 101 9.82 7.53 -17.56
CA LEU A 101 8.66 8.32 -17.14
C LEU A 101 9.11 9.64 -16.52
N ASP A 102 8.34 10.70 -16.77
CA ASP A 102 8.55 12.01 -16.16
C ASP A 102 7.50 12.24 -15.07
N VAL A 103 7.98 12.43 -13.83
CA VAL A 103 7.13 12.66 -12.64
C VAL A 103 7.72 13.79 -11.81
N GLU A 104 6.85 14.62 -11.26
CA GLU A 104 7.23 15.61 -10.26
C GLU A 104 7.18 14.98 -8.87
N THR A 105 8.18 15.29 -8.02
CA THR A 105 8.24 14.80 -6.65
C THR A 105 8.35 15.95 -5.66
N VAL A 106 7.52 15.91 -4.60
CA VAL A 106 7.46 16.96 -3.58
C VAL A 106 7.47 16.34 -2.19
N VAL A 107 8.43 16.73 -1.35
CA VAL A 107 8.42 16.34 0.08
C VAL A 107 7.30 17.11 0.76
N SER A 108 6.28 16.41 1.28
CA SER A 108 5.10 17.06 1.86
C SER A 108 4.40 16.20 2.90
N ASP A 109 3.81 16.87 3.91
CA ASP A 109 2.81 16.29 4.79
C ASP A 109 1.44 16.29 4.10
N ALA A 110 0.74 15.16 4.15
CA ALA A 110 -0.61 15.00 3.60
C ALA A 110 -1.66 15.95 4.24
N ALA A 111 -1.39 16.42 5.46
CA ALA A 111 -2.25 17.36 6.17
C ALA A 111 -1.96 18.85 5.84
N ALA A 112 -0.98 19.13 4.95
CA ALA A 112 -0.62 20.49 4.54
C ALA A 112 0.01 20.46 3.13
N LEU A 113 -0.79 20.20 2.12
CA LEU A 113 -0.35 20.04 0.73
C LEU A 113 0.01 21.40 0.09
N PRO A 114 1.21 21.54 -0.52
CA PRO A 114 1.67 22.81 -1.10
C PRO A 114 1.11 23.05 -2.51
N PHE A 115 -0.16 22.73 -2.73
CA PHE A 115 -0.81 22.86 -4.04
C PHE A 115 -2.03 23.78 -3.94
N GLU A 116 -2.37 24.41 -5.05
CA GLU A 116 -3.56 25.25 -5.16
C GLU A 116 -4.85 24.43 -5.11
N ASP A 117 -5.96 25.09 -4.79
CA ASP A 117 -7.28 24.47 -4.81
C ASP A 117 -7.64 23.99 -6.20
N ALA A 118 -8.34 22.86 -6.28
CA ALA A 118 -8.87 22.32 -7.54
C ALA A 118 -7.80 22.11 -8.64
N SER A 119 -6.63 21.59 -8.28
CA SER A 119 -5.50 21.35 -9.20
C SER A 119 -5.51 19.97 -9.85
N PHE A 120 -6.16 18.97 -9.22
CA PHE A 120 -6.05 17.58 -9.63
C PHE A 120 -7.39 16.94 -10.02
N ASP A 121 -7.34 16.02 -10.98
CA ASP A 121 -8.48 15.18 -11.36
C ASP A 121 -8.58 13.92 -10.51
N LEU A 122 -7.42 13.45 -9.99
CA LEU A 122 -7.28 12.26 -9.16
C LEU A 122 -6.34 12.55 -8.00
N VAL A 123 -6.76 12.23 -6.78
CA VAL A 123 -5.88 12.06 -5.61
C VAL A 123 -5.91 10.59 -5.25
N LEU A 124 -4.74 9.99 -5.13
CA LEU A 124 -4.61 8.56 -4.86
C LEU A 124 -3.52 8.27 -3.83
N GLY A 125 -3.52 7.04 -3.30
CA GLY A 125 -2.47 6.53 -2.43
C GLY A 125 -2.62 5.03 -2.20
N HIS A 126 -1.53 4.39 -1.80
CA HIS A 126 -1.51 2.97 -1.50
C HIS A 126 -0.80 2.72 -0.18
N ALA A 127 -1.52 2.08 0.76
CA ALA A 127 -0.99 1.74 2.08
C ALA A 127 -0.37 2.96 2.80
N VAL A 128 -1.11 4.07 2.88
CA VAL A 128 -0.61 5.34 3.42
C VAL A 128 -1.50 5.95 4.49
N LEU A 129 -2.84 5.80 4.41
CA LEU A 129 -3.74 6.46 5.36
C LEU A 129 -3.51 6.03 6.80
N HIS A 130 -3.07 4.78 7.01
CA HIS A 130 -2.80 4.25 8.35
C HIS A 130 -1.55 4.84 9.02
N HIS A 131 -0.72 5.56 8.26
CA HIS A 131 0.44 6.28 8.77
C HIS A 131 0.14 7.76 9.11
N LEU A 132 -1.00 8.31 8.64
CA LEU A 132 -1.31 9.73 8.79
C LEU A 132 -1.82 10.02 10.21
N PRO A 133 -1.17 10.94 10.97
CA PRO A 133 -1.58 11.23 12.33
C PRO A 133 -2.92 11.98 12.42
N ASP A 134 -3.25 12.81 11.43
CA ASP A 134 -4.46 13.64 11.37
C ASP A 134 -5.22 13.38 10.07
N LEU A 135 -6.07 12.37 10.08
CA LEU A 135 -6.87 11.97 8.94
C LEU A 135 -7.90 13.04 8.53
N ASP A 136 -8.52 13.71 9.48
CA ASP A 136 -9.56 14.68 9.16
C ASP A 136 -8.97 15.88 8.40
N ARG A 137 -7.80 16.34 8.82
CA ARG A 137 -7.07 17.39 8.13
C ARG A 137 -6.57 16.93 6.75
N ALA A 138 -6.01 15.72 6.66
CA ALA A 138 -5.56 15.17 5.39
C ALA A 138 -6.71 15.02 4.38
N PHE A 139 -7.86 14.47 4.79
CA PHE A 139 -9.04 14.37 3.92
C PHE A 139 -9.58 15.74 3.51
N GLY A 140 -9.49 16.74 4.38
CA GLY A 140 -9.79 18.14 4.05
C GLY A 140 -8.88 18.67 2.94
N GLU A 141 -7.58 18.42 3.01
CA GLU A 141 -6.61 18.79 1.97
C GLU A 141 -6.88 18.05 0.65
N PHE A 142 -7.19 16.73 0.70
CA PHE A 142 -7.56 15.97 -0.49
C PHE A 142 -8.79 16.57 -1.18
N ALA A 143 -9.81 16.96 -0.40
CA ALA A 143 -10.99 17.62 -0.94
C ALA A 143 -10.67 19.00 -1.54
N ARG A 144 -9.76 19.77 -0.92
CA ARG A 144 -9.36 21.09 -1.38
C ARG A 144 -8.65 21.03 -2.74
N VAL A 145 -7.65 20.14 -2.86
CA VAL A 145 -6.81 20.08 -4.06
C VAL A 145 -7.47 19.34 -5.25
N LEU A 146 -8.47 18.50 -5.01
CA LEU A 146 -9.25 17.88 -6.10
C LEU A 146 -10.16 18.90 -6.78
N ARG A 147 -10.30 18.81 -8.09
CA ARG A 147 -11.32 19.56 -8.86
C ARG A 147 -12.73 19.09 -8.52
N PRO A 148 -13.76 19.94 -8.67
CA PRO A 148 -15.16 19.48 -8.65
C PRO A 148 -15.35 18.29 -9.60
N GLY A 149 -15.96 17.19 -9.13
CA GLY A 149 -16.08 15.94 -9.87
C GLY A 149 -14.83 15.04 -9.84
N GLY A 150 -13.71 15.51 -9.31
CA GLY A 150 -12.46 14.76 -9.15
C GLY A 150 -12.61 13.52 -8.27
N VAL A 151 -11.71 12.58 -8.43
CA VAL A 151 -11.75 11.26 -7.81
C VAL A 151 -10.73 11.14 -6.69
N LEU A 152 -11.16 10.61 -5.56
CA LEU A 152 -10.32 10.12 -4.46
C LEU A 152 -10.22 8.60 -4.56
N LEU A 153 -9.00 8.04 -4.43
CA LEU A 153 -8.75 6.61 -4.49
C LEU A 153 -7.63 6.21 -3.55
N PHE A 154 -7.92 5.36 -2.57
CA PHE A 154 -6.91 4.74 -1.71
C PHE A 154 -7.08 3.22 -1.71
N ALA A 155 -5.97 2.49 -1.65
CA ALA A 155 -5.95 1.03 -1.62
C ALA A 155 -4.89 0.50 -0.65
N GLY A 156 -5.01 -0.77 -0.24
CA GLY A 156 -4.01 -1.41 0.61
C GLY A 156 -4.07 -0.99 2.09
N GLU A 157 -5.16 -0.38 2.54
CA GLU A 157 -5.28 0.06 3.92
C GLU A 157 -5.62 -1.10 4.87
N PRO A 158 -4.94 -1.25 6.02
CA PRO A 158 -5.14 -2.38 6.92
C PRO A 158 -6.53 -2.35 7.56
N SER A 159 -7.22 -3.48 7.49
CA SER A 159 -8.50 -3.68 8.17
C SER A 159 -8.30 -4.11 9.61
N ARG A 160 -8.99 -3.48 10.54
CA ARG A 160 -9.00 -3.88 11.97
C ARG A 160 -9.40 -5.33 12.19
N TYR A 161 -10.24 -5.87 11.32
CA TYR A 161 -10.64 -7.28 11.37
C TYR A 161 -9.63 -8.18 10.67
N GLY A 162 -8.98 -7.67 9.64
CA GLY A 162 -7.94 -8.35 8.87
C GLY A 162 -6.76 -8.76 9.73
N ASP A 163 -6.29 -7.91 10.63
CA ASP A 163 -5.21 -8.23 11.57
C ASP A 163 -5.53 -9.44 12.46
N ARG A 164 -6.79 -9.54 12.92
CA ARG A 164 -7.25 -10.70 13.71
C ARG A 164 -7.24 -11.99 12.89
N ILE A 165 -7.64 -11.90 11.61
CA ILE A 165 -7.64 -13.03 10.68
C ILE A 165 -6.20 -13.42 10.35
N ALA A 166 -5.30 -12.46 10.11
CA ALA A 166 -3.88 -12.69 9.82
C ALA A 166 -3.13 -13.37 10.99
N ALA A 167 -3.61 -13.24 12.22
CA ALA A 167 -3.01 -13.94 13.36
C ALA A 167 -3.04 -15.46 13.21
N LEU A 168 -4.03 -16.03 12.52
CA LEU A 168 -4.15 -17.48 12.30
C LEU A 168 -3.01 -18.02 11.41
N PRO A 169 -2.82 -17.54 10.17
CA PRO A 169 -1.73 -18.00 9.32
C PRO A 169 -0.34 -17.67 9.89
N LYS A 170 -0.17 -16.54 10.60
CA LYS A 170 1.07 -16.23 11.31
C LYS A 170 1.40 -17.29 12.38
N ARG A 171 0.43 -17.66 13.23
CA ARG A 171 0.60 -18.72 14.24
C ARG A 171 0.87 -20.08 13.61
N ALA A 172 0.15 -20.43 12.54
CA ALA A 172 0.37 -21.67 11.79
C ALA A 172 1.77 -21.71 11.16
N GLY A 173 2.22 -20.59 10.59
CA GLY A 173 3.57 -20.43 10.05
C GLY A 173 4.66 -20.62 11.10
N LEU A 174 4.53 -19.98 12.28
CA LEU A 174 5.46 -20.18 13.40
C LEU A 174 5.53 -21.64 13.85
N ALA A 175 4.39 -22.31 13.96
CA ALA A 175 4.34 -23.73 14.34
C ALA A 175 4.96 -24.63 13.26
N ALA A 176 4.77 -24.31 11.99
CA ALA A 176 5.31 -25.09 10.86
C ALA A 176 6.80 -24.81 10.57
N ALA A 177 7.32 -23.64 11.00
CA ALA A 177 8.65 -23.18 10.65
C ALA A 177 9.80 -24.18 10.92
N PRO A 178 9.89 -24.87 12.08
CA PRO A 178 10.96 -25.82 12.33
C PRO A 178 10.94 -27.01 11.35
N PHE A 179 9.75 -27.50 11.02
CA PHE A 179 9.58 -28.58 10.06
C PHE A 179 9.90 -28.11 8.64
N TRP A 180 9.39 -26.97 8.26
CA TRP A 180 9.62 -26.36 6.95
C TRP A 180 11.12 -26.08 6.71
N ARG A 181 11.84 -25.50 7.70
CA ARG A 181 13.29 -25.29 7.57
C ARG A 181 14.06 -26.60 7.30
N ARG A 182 13.68 -27.67 8.01
CA ARG A 182 14.29 -29.01 7.76
C ARG A 182 14.02 -29.50 6.35
N LEU A 183 12.79 -29.30 5.85
CA LEU A 183 12.39 -29.73 4.51
C LEU A 183 13.18 -29.00 3.41
N VAL A 184 13.38 -27.69 3.55
CA VAL A 184 14.09 -26.88 2.56
C VAL A 184 15.60 -26.79 2.79
N GLY A 185 16.11 -27.35 3.90
CA GLY A 185 17.53 -27.35 4.25
C GLY A 185 18.03 -25.99 4.75
N ALA A 186 17.15 -25.10 5.23
CA ALA A 186 17.51 -23.77 5.66
C ALA A 186 17.86 -23.71 7.16
N ARG A 187 18.89 -22.94 7.50
CA ARG A 187 19.27 -22.63 8.89
C ARG A 187 18.26 -21.68 9.53
N GLU A 188 18.16 -21.75 10.85
CA GLU A 188 17.36 -20.82 11.63
C GLU A 188 17.94 -19.42 11.58
N ALA A 189 17.12 -18.43 11.34
CA ALA A 189 17.52 -17.04 11.46
C ALA A 189 17.86 -16.74 12.93
N GLY A 190 19.04 -16.19 13.18
CA GLY A 190 19.42 -15.73 14.52
C GLY A 190 18.49 -14.60 15.00
N ALA A 191 18.50 -14.31 16.30
CA ALA A 191 17.67 -13.29 16.94
C ALA A 191 17.84 -11.83 16.43
N GLY A 192 18.65 -11.61 15.38
CA GLY A 192 18.83 -10.35 14.66
C GLY A 192 18.70 -10.49 13.13
N GLY A 193 18.21 -11.64 12.64
CA GLY A 193 18.37 -12.06 11.26
C GLY A 193 17.17 -11.84 10.33
N ASN A 194 16.41 -10.78 10.49
CA ASN A 194 15.59 -10.30 9.38
C ASN A 194 16.40 -9.23 8.65
N GLY A 195 16.77 -9.46 7.39
CA GLY A 195 17.67 -8.69 6.55
C GLY A 195 17.35 -7.21 6.30
N GLY A 196 16.86 -6.50 7.30
CA GLY A 196 16.77 -5.05 7.35
C GLY A 196 17.87 -4.47 8.26
N PRO A 197 18.25 -3.20 8.11
CA PRO A 197 19.17 -2.53 9.01
C PRO A 197 18.68 -2.61 10.45
N PRO A 198 19.60 -2.63 11.47
CA PRO A 198 19.28 -2.85 12.90
C PRO A 198 18.44 -1.75 13.58
N GLY A 199 17.53 -1.10 12.91
CA GLY A 199 16.64 -0.06 13.41
C GLY A 199 15.17 -0.24 12.96
N ASP A 200 14.92 -0.97 11.89
CA ASP A 200 13.60 -1.10 11.26
C ASP A 200 12.53 -1.69 12.19
N HIS A 201 12.88 -2.76 12.91
CA HIS A 201 11.90 -3.47 13.75
C HIS A 201 11.49 -2.72 15.02
N VAL A 202 12.28 -1.75 15.47
CA VAL A 202 11.95 -0.94 16.65
C VAL A 202 10.95 0.15 16.31
N LEU A 203 11.00 0.67 15.09
CA LEU A 203 10.13 1.76 14.63
C LEU A 203 8.84 1.27 13.99
N GLU A 204 8.83 0.10 13.36
CA GLU A 204 7.67 -0.46 12.63
C GLU A 204 6.35 -0.43 13.46
N PRO A 205 6.30 -0.78 14.76
CA PRO A 205 5.07 -0.67 15.55
C PRO A 205 4.64 0.77 15.87
N LEU A 206 5.49 1.76 15.59
CA LEU A 206 5.22 3.17 15.87
C LEU A 206 4.75 3.94 14.64
N VAL A 207 4.91 3.36 13.43
CA VAL A 207 4.50 3.99 12.18
C VAL A 207 3.04 3.70 11.83
N ASP A 208 2.50 2.54 12.23
CA ASP A 208 1.12 2.14 11.98
C ASP A 208 0.21 2.69 13.08
N VAL A 209 -0.35 3.88 12.89
CA VAL A 209 -1.18 4.54 13.91
C VAL A 209 -2.65 4.21 13.81
N HIS A 210 -3.10 3.66 12.67
CA HIS A 210 -4.50 3.31 12.43
C HIS A 210 -4.68 1.90 11.86
N ALA A 211 -5.78 1.26 12.24
CA ALA A 211 -6.37 0.14 11.54
C ALA A 211 -7.87 0.44 11.35
N PHE A 212 -8.38 0.30 10.15
CA PHE A 212 -9.69 0.81 9.78
C PHE A 212 -10.79 -0.23 9.82
N THR A 213 -11.99 0.21 10.15
CA THR A 213 -13.21 -0.45 9.68
C THR A 213 -13.66 0.20 8.35
N PRO A 214 -14.47 -0.47 7.52
CA PRO A 214 -15.04 0.18 6.33
C PRO A 214 -15.81 1.47 6.66
N GLY A 215 -16.47 1.51 7.83
CA GLY A 215 -17.19 2.69 8.31
C GLY A 215 -16.28 3.85 8.71
N ASP A 216 -15.07 3.58 9.18
CA ASP A 216 -14.12 4.63 9.54
C ASP A 216 -13.68 5.42 8.29
N LEU A 217 -13.26 4.70 7.24
CA LEU A 217 -12.88 5.33 5.97
C LEU A 217 -14.04 6.12 5.34
N ALA A 218 -15.24 5.53 5.35
CA ALA A 218 -16.43 6.21 4.81
C ALA A 218 -16.77 7.48 5.61
N ARG A 219 -16.59 7.47 6.94
CA ARG A 219 -16.85 8.62 7.81
C ARG A 219 -15.86 9.77 7.52
N HIS A 220 -14.55 9.51 7.45
CA HIS A 220 -13.55 10.54 7.15
C HIS A 220 -13.79 11.17 5.78
N ALA A 221 -14.04 10.35 4.74
CA ALA A 221 -14.38 10.87 3.43
C ALA A 221 -15.68 11.71 3.43
N GLY A 222 -16.74 11.22 4.09
CA GLY A 222 -18.01 11.95 4.19
C GLY A 222 -17.89 13.26 4.98
N ALA A 223 -17.11 13.28 6.07
CA ALA A 223 -16.88 14.47 6.89
C ALA A 223 -16.12 15.56 6.11
N ALA A 224 -15.23 15.19 5.19
CA ALA A 224 -14.53 16.11 4.29
C ALA A 224 -15.39 16.55 3.07
N GLY A 225 -16.67 16.16 3.02
CA GLY A 225 -17.60 16.58 1.96
C GLY A 225 -17.56 15.73 0.69
N PHE A 226 -16.89 14.58 0.69
CA PHE A 226 -16.93 13.67 -0.46
C PHE A 226 -18.29 12.99 -0.60
N GLY A 227 -18.75 12.83 -1.85
CA GLY A 227 -19.91 12.03 -2.23
C GLY A 227 -19.52 10.72 -2.89
N ALA A 228 -20.52 9.88 -3.19
CA ALA A 228 -20.34 8.59 -3.85
C ALA A 228 -19.25 7.71 -3.20
N VAL A 229 -19.17 7.75 -1.87
CA VAL A 229 -18.16 7.01 -1.10
C VAL A 229 -18.41 5.52 -1.21
N GLN A 230 -17.41 4.76 -1.62
CA GLN A 230 -17.43 3.31 -1.67
C GLN A 230 -16.18 2.75 -0.97
N VAL A 231 -16.39 1.78 -0.09
CA VAL A 231 -15.32 1.02 0.55
C VAL A 231 -15.46 -0.44 0.17
N ARG A 232 -14.39 -1.03 -0.34
CA ARG A 232 -14.31 -2.44 -0.73
C ARG A 232 -13.18 -3.12 0.03
N GLY A 233 -13.30 -4.43 0.23
CA GLY A 233 -12.22 -5.26 0.72
C GLY A 233 -11.53 -5.97 -0.43
N GLU A 234 -10.26 -6.31 -0.23
CA GLU A 234 -9.50 -7.11 -1.18
C GLU A 234 -8.57 -8.11 -0.47
N GLU A 235 -8.30 -9.21 -1.17
CA GLU A 235 -7.25 -10.16 -0.81
C GLU A 235 -7.47 -10.86 0.53
N LEU A 236 -8.35 -11.85 0.58
CA LEU A 236 -8.55 -12.69 1.76
C LEU A 236 -7.62 -13.91 1.75
N LEU A 237 -7.78 -14.81 0.77
CA LEU A 237 -6.99 -16.03 0.67
C LEU A 237 -5.54 -15.74 0.31
N ALA A 238 -5.32 -14.78 -0.59
CA ALA A 238 -3.99 -14.35 -0.98
C ALA A 238 -3.19 -13.83 0.22
N ASN A 239 -3.81 -12.99 1.06
CA ASN A 239 -3.15 -12.49 2.26
C ASN A 239 -2.94 -13.58 3.33
N MET A 240 -3.90 -14.48 3.56
CA MET A 240 -3.70 -15.59 4.49
C MET A 240 -2.50 -16.47 4.06
N PHE A 241 -2.43 -16.80 2.77
CA PHE A 241 -1.32 -17.54 2.20
C PHE A 241 0.00 -16.76 2.27
N GLY A 242 -0.03 -15.48 1.94
CA GLY A 242 1.13 -14.59 2.02
C GLY A 242 1.69 -14.48 3.44
N TRP A 243 0.84 -14.26 4.45
CA TRP A 243 1.28 -14.19 5.84
C TRP A 243 1.88 -15.50 6.35
N PHE A 244 1.32 -16.65 5.95
CA PHE A 244 1.92 -17.95 6.28
C PHE A 244 3.33 -18.08 5.68
N ASN A 245 3.48 -17.82 4.37
CA ASN A 245 4.77 -17.94 3.69
C ASN A 245 5.81 -16.96 4.27
N ARG A 246 5.47 -15.68 4.42
CA ARG A 246 6.36 -14.68 5.03
C ARG A 246 6.82 -15.09 6.43
N THR A 247 5.92 -15.70 7.22
CA THR A 247 6.27 -16.14 8.58
C THR A 247 7.27 -17.28 8.58
N VAL A 248 7.12 -18.28 7.69
CA VAL A 248 8.11 -19.37 7.59
C VAL A 248 9.42 -18.87 7.00
N GLU A 249 9.39 -18.00 6.00
CA GLU A 249 10.57 -17.37 5.38
C GLU A 249 11.36 -16.55 6.39
N ALA A 250 10.69 -15.71 7.18
CA ALA A 250 11.31 -14.90 8.23
C ALA A 250 11.98 -15.74 9.34
N SER A 251 11.64 -17.01 9.47
CA SER A 251 12.24 -17.92 10.45
C SER A 251 13.60 -18.50 10.01
N ALA A 252 14.00 -18.29 8.76
CA ALA A 252 15.18 -18.88 8.15
C ALA A 252 16.19 -17.84 7.66
N VAL A 253 17.45 -18.25 7.55
CA VAL A 253 18.46 -17.44 6.84
C VAL A 253 18.04 -17.32 5.38
N HIS A 254 17.89 -16.09 4.89
CA HIS A 254 17.30 -15.78 3.57
C HIS A 254 18.02 -16.52 2.42
N ASP A 255 19.34 -16.53 2.44
CA ASP A 255 20.16 -17.14 1.39
C ASP A 255 20.06 -18.66 1.34
N ASP A 256 19.57 -19.30 2.40
CA ASP A 256 19.36 -20.75 2.44
C ASP A 256 18.01 -21.16 1.84
N ILE A 257 17.10 -20.20 1.58
CA ILE A 257 15.77 -20.49 1.06
C ILE A 257 15.88 -20.78 -0.45
N PRO A 258 15.43 -21.95 -0.91
CA PRO A 258 15.51 -22.29 -2.34
C PRO A 258 14.68 -21.31 -3.19
N PHE A 259 15.21 -20.89 -4.33
CA PHE A 259 14.48 -20.04 -5.30
C PHE A 259 13.13 -20.64 -5.71
N GLY A 260 13.03 -21.99 -5.75
CA GLY A 260 11.78 -22.70 -6.02
C GLY A 260 10.67 -22.39 -5.04
N TRP A 261 11.01 -22.10 -3.77
CA TRP A 261 10.05 -21.68 -2.74
C TRP A 261 9.51 -20.29 -3.02
N PHE A 262 10.35 -19.30 -3.27
CA PHE A 262 9.91 -17.94 -3.61
C PHE A 262 8.99 -17.94 -4.84
N ARG A 263 9.33 -18.74 -5.87
CA ARG A 263 8.48 -18.89 -7.04
C ARG A 263 7.14 -19.53 -6.71
N TYR A 264 7.10 -20.52 -5.81
CA TYR A 264 5.86 -21.12 -5.32
C TYR A 264 5.01 -20.11 -4.54
N ALA A 265 5.61 -19.40 -3.58
CA ALA A 265 4.93 -18.40 -2.77
C ALA A 265 4.35 -17.28 -3.64
N TYR A 266 5.12 -16.76 -4.57
CA TYR A 266 4.68 -15.73 -5.52
C TYR A 266 3.53 -16.21 -6.42
N ARG A 267 3.70 -17.36 -7.09
CA ARG A 267 2.65 -17.88 -7.98
C ARG A 267 1.38 -18.27 -7.25
N GLY A 268 1.52 -18.83 -6.07
CA GLY A 268 0.39 -19.17 -5.20
C GLY A 268 -0.39 -17.90 -4.79
N TYR A 269 0.32 -16.85 -4.39
CA TYR A 269 -0.28 -15.56 -4.05
C TYR A 269 -1.09 -14.99 -5.23
N ILE A 270 -0.50 -14.91 -6.43
CA ILE A 270 -1.17 -14.40 -7.63
C ILE A 270 -2.39 -15.26 -8.02
N ALA A 271 -2.29 -16.58 -7.88
CA ALA A 271 -3.42 -17.48 -8.18
C ALA A 271 -4.58 -17.24 -7.19
N LEU A 272 -4.28 -17.13 -5.90
CA LEU A 272 -5.28 -16.88 -4.87
C LEU A 272 -5.88 -15.46 -4.97
N GLN A 273 -5.09 -14.45 -5.35
CA GLN A 273 -5.58 -13.10 -5.62
C GLN A 273 -6.63 -13.11 -6.76
N ARG A 274 -6.43 -13.92 -7.79
CA ARG A 274 -7.42 -14.09 -8.87
C ARG A 274 -8.70 -14.77 -8.36
N ILE A 275 -8.57 -15.75 -7.48
CA ILE A 275 -9.72 -16.43 -6.85
C ILE A 275 -10.47 -15.45 -5.94
N ASP A 276 -9.77 -14.69 -5.11
CA ASP A 276 -10.36 -13.64 -4.28
C ASP A 276 -11.18 -12.66 -5.13
N GLY A 277 -10.57 -12.09 -6.16
CA GLY A 277 -11.22 -11.12 -7.05
C GLY A 277 -12.43 -11.67 -7.80
N ALA A 278 -12.39 -12.94 -8.22
CA ALA A 278 -13.48 -13.56 -8.97
C ALA A 278 -14.63 -14.07 -8.10
N LEU A 279 -14.32 -14.59 -6.91
CA LEU A 279 -15.29 -15.34 -6.11
C LEU A 279 -15.65 -14.69 -4.77
N LEU A 280 -14.67 -14.12 -4.04
CA LEU A 280 -14.88 -13.66 -2.68
C LEU A 280 -15.19 -12.17 -2.59
N GLU A 281 -14.40 -11.34 -3.25
CA GLU A 281 -14.57 -9.86 -3.21
C GLU A 281 -15.96 -9.39 -3.67
N PRO A 282 -16.59 -9.98 -4.70
CA PRO A 282 -17.94 -9.60 -5.09
C PRO A 282 -19.06 -10.06 -4.12
N ARG A 283 -18.76 -11.00 -3.21
CA ARG A 283 -19.79 -11.69 -2.40
C ARG A 283 -19.68 -11.43 -0.91
N LEU A 284 -18.50 -11.12 -0.42
CA LEU A 284 -18.27 -10.93 1.01
C LEU A 284 -18.25 -9.43 1.35
N PRO A 285 -18.65 -9.06 2.57
CA PRO A 285 -18.57 -7.68 3.04
C PRO A 285 -17.09 -7.25 3.15
N ALA A 286 -16.80 -5.96 2.92
CA ALA A 286 -15.45 -5.41 2.99
C ALA A 286 -14.72 -5.74 4.32
N ALA A 287 -15.46 -5.81 5.43
CA ALA A 287 -14.92 -6.16 6.74
C ALA A 287 -14.35 -7.59 6.86
N ALA A 288 -14.61 -8.47 5.87
CA ALA A 288 -14.07 -9.83 5.86
C ALA A 288 -12.64 -9.90 5.28
N PHE A 289 -12.12 -8.81 4.75
CA PHE A 289 -10.82 -8.79 4.07
C PHE A 289 -9.73 -8.16 4.92
N TYR A 290 -8.48 -8.48 4.57
CA TYR A 290 -7.31 -7.90 5.23
C TYR A 290 -7.08 -6.45 4.80
N ASN A 291 -7.16 -6.17 3.51
CA ASN A 291 -6.99 -4.84 2.96
C ASN A 291 -8.33 -4.20 2.62
N LEU A 292 -8.40 -2.89 2.83
CA LEU A 292 -9.51 -2.04 2.42
C LEU A 292 -9.08 -1.11 1.29
N MET A 293 -10.02 -0.84 0.40
CA MET A 293 -9.92 0.15 -0.67
C MET A 293 -11.04 1.17 -0.53
N LEU A 294 -10.73 2.43 -0.76
CA LEU A 294 -11.68 3.54 -0.71
C LEU A 294 -11.70 4.26 -2.06
N THR A 295 -12.89 4.58 -2.57
CA THR A 295 -13.06 5.60 -3.59
C THR A 295 -14.19 6.54 -3.22
N ALA A 296 -14.05 7.80 -3.59
CA ALA A 296 -15.05 8.84 -3.41
C ALA A 296 -14.92 9.90 -4.50
N ARG A 297 -15.89 10.79 -4.60
CA ARG A 297 -15.85 11.91 -5.54
C ARG A 297 -16.05 13.23 -4.83
N ARG A 298 -15.25 14.23 -5.20
CA ARG A 298 -15.59 15.60 -4.87
C ARG A 298 -16.89 15.98 -5.59
N PRO A 299 -17.93 16.50 -4.91
CA PRO A 299 -19.16 16.92 -5.58
C PRO A 299 -18.87 17.90 -6.73
N ALA A 300 -19.64 17.78 -7.82
CA ALA A 300 -19.66 18.81 -8.85
C ALA A 300 -20.23 20.11 -8.23
N ALA A 301 -19.71 21.25 -8.66
CA ALA A 301 -20.18 22.57 -8.16
C ALA A 301 -21.62 22.83 -8.60
#